data_e828859c4439fa3cc5f314135a221f75
#
_entry.id   e828859c4439fa3cc5f314135a221f75
#
_cell.length_a   1.000
_cell.length_b   1.000
_cell.length_c   1.000
_cell.angle_alpha   90.00
_cell.angle_beta   90.00
_cell.angle_gamma   90.00
#
_symmetry.space_group_name_H-M   'P 1'
#
loop_
_entity.id
_entity.type
_entity.pdbx_description
1 polymer ?
#
loop_
_entity_poly.entity_id
_entity_poly.type
_entity_poly.pdbx_seq_one_letter_code
_entity_poly.pdbx_strand_id
1 'polypeptide(L)'
;RHFRLVLTTQAQRAEEARQQAISGGTEPSAFPDTLPGYTEYGRDNGIRLSAVWLTHDPEYPENLPAAPLVRYGWTPRGELAVVYDRSGKQVRSFTYDDKYRGRMVAHRHTGRPEIRYRYDSDGRVTEQLNPAGLSYTYQYEKDRITITDSLDRREVLHTQGEAGLKRVVKKEHADGSVTQSQFDAVGRLRAQTDAAGRTTEYSPDVVTGLITRITTPDGRASAFYYNHHNQLTSATGPDGLELRREYDELGRLIQETAPDGDITRYRYDNPHSDLPCATEDATGSRKTMTWSRYGQLLSFTDCSGYVTRYDHDRFGQMTAVHREEGLSQYRAYDSRGQLIAVKDTQGHETRYEYNIAGDLTAVIAPDGSRNG
;
A
#
# COMPACT_ATOMS: atom_id res chain seq x y z
N ARG A 1 7.20 15.54 -14.14
CA ARG A 1 7.51 14.27 -14.80
C ARG A 1 6.46 13.93 -15.84
N HIS A 2 6.87 13.37 -16.98
CA HIS A 2 5.96 12.82 -17.97
C HIS A 2 6.16 11.32 -18.07
N PHE A 3 5.06 10.61 -18.19
CA PHE A 3 5.05 9.16 -18.35
C PHE A 3 4.41 8.80 -19.68
N ARG A 4 4.95 7.81 -20.34
CA ARG A 4 4.31 7.17 -21.50
C ARG A 4 3.76 5.83 -21.07
N LEU A 5 2.46 5.69 -21.21
CA LEU A 5 1.75 4.43 -21.01
C LEU A 5 1.71 3.68 -22.34
N VAL A 6 2.30 2.50 -22.39
CA VAL A 6 2.26 1.65 -23.57
C VAL A 6 1.05 0.73 -23.46
N LEU A 7 0.06 0.99 -24.28
CA LEU A 7 -1.15 0.17 -24.41
C LEU A 7 -1.00 -0.78 -25.59
N THR A 8 -1.34 -2.05 -25.39
CA THR A 8 -1.29 -3.07 -26.46
C THR A 8 -2.66 -3.64 -26.73
N THR A 9 -2.92 -3.92 -28.01
CA THR A 9 -4.13 -4.61 -28.45
C THR A 9 -3.95 -6.14 -28.36
N GLN A 10 -5.05 -6.87 -28.46
CA GLN A 10 -5.03 -8.34 -28.50
C GLN A 10 -4.19 -8.83 -29.71
N ALA A 11 -4.33 -8.20 -30.86
CA ALA A 11 -3.55 -8.55 -32.06
C ALA A 11 -2.05 -8.30 -31.89
N GLN A 12 -1.65 -7.20 -31.27
CA GLN A 12 -0.24 -6.91 -30.99
C GLN A 12 0.38 -7.95 -30.05
N ARG A 13 -0.33 -8.34 -28.99
CA ARG A 13 0.15 -9.37 -28.07
C ARG A 13 0.22 -10.76 -28.73
N ALA A 14 -0.74 -11.07 -29.60
CA ALA A 14 -0.71 -12.31 -30.38
C ALA A 14 0.52 -12.39 -31.28
N GLU A 15 0.86 -11.29 -31.97
CA GLU A 15 2.04 -11.21 -32.79
C GLU A 15 3.34 -11.34 -32.01
N GLU A 16 3.46 -10.65 -30.89
CA GLU A 16 4.62 -10.79 -29.99
C GLU A 16 4.81 -12.23 -29.49
N ALA A 17 3.73 -12.90 -29.10
CA ALA A 17 3.76 -14.29 -28.67
C ALA A 17 4.19 -15.23 -29.81
N ARG A 18 3.72 -14.96 -31.02
CA ARG A 18 4.12 -15.71 -32.24
C ARG A 18 5.61 -15.55 -32.52
N GLN A 19 6.13 -14.32 -32.45
CA GLN A 19 7.55 -14.04 -32.66
C GLN A 19 8.42 -14.73 -31.62
N GLN A 20 8.02 -14.70 -30.35
CA GLN A 20 8.74 -15.38 -29.27
C GLN A 20 8.73 -16.90 -29.44
N ALA A 21 7.60 -17.47 -29.82
CA ALA A 21 7.49 -18.91 -30.10
C ALA A 21 8.37 -19.36 -31.24
N ILE A 22 8.41 -18.60 -32.34
CA ILE A 22 9.29 -18.87 -33.49
C ILE A 22 10.76 -18.81 -33.06
N SER A 23 11.16 -17.78 -32.34
CA SER A 23 12.52 -17.61 -31.82
C SER A 23 12.93 -18.72 -30.83
N GLY A 24 11.99 -19.21 -30.03
CA GLY A 24 12.19 -20.28 -29.07
C GLY A 24 12.01 -21.69 -29.62
N GLY A 25 11.65 -21.86 -30.90
CA GLY A 25 11.40 -23.17 -31.50
C GLY A 25 10.16 -23.87 -30.93
N THR A 26 9.19 -23.15 -30.46
CA THR A 26 7.94 -23.67 -29.87
C THR A 26 6.74 -23.29 -30.75
N GLU A 27 5.60 -23.96 -30.55
CA GLU A 27 4.35 -23.55 -31.15
C GLU A 27 3.74 -22.33 -30.48
N PRO A 28 3.21 -21.36 -31.27
CA PRO A 28 2.59 -20.16 -30.66
C PRO A 28 1.27 -20.50 -29.98
N SER A 29 1.02 -19.86 -28.84
CA SER A 29 -0.26 -19.93 -28.16
C SER A 29 -1.38 -19.31 -28.99
N ALA A 30 -2.56 -19.91 -28.95
CA ALA A 30 -3.74 -19.36 -29.62
C ALA A 30 -4.27 -18.14 -28.88
N PHE A 31 -4.39 -17.01 -29.59
CA PHE A 31 -5.01 -15.78 -29.09
C PHE A 31 -6.39 -15.63 -29.73
N PRO A 32 -7.47 -15.54 -28.95
CA PRO A 32 -8.77 -15.22 -29.52
C PRO A 32 -8.78 -13.76 -30.03
N ASP A 33 -9.48 -13.52 -31.14
CA ASP A 33 -9.58 -12.17 -31.73
C ASP A 33 -10.36 -11.21 -30.83
N THR A 34 -11.30 -11.74 -30.07
CA THR A 34 -12.11 -10.97 -29.10
C THR A 34 -12.11 -11.63 -27.75
N LEU A 35 -12.13 -10.81 -26.71
CA LEU A 35 -12.24 -11.28 -25.33
C LEU A 35 -13.69 -11.25 -24.85
N PRO A 36 -14.17 -12.30 -24.17
CA PRO A 36 -15.51 -12.28 -23.57
C PRO A 36 -15.52 -11.38 -22.33
N GLY A 37 -16.69 -10.80 -22.04
CA GLY A 37 -16.92 -10.03 -20.84
C GLY A 37 -17.16 -8.56 -21.08
N TYR A 38 -17.67 -7.92 -20.02
CA TYR A 38 -18.01 -6.50 -20.00
C TYR A 38 -17.28 -5.84 -18.82
N THR A 39 -16.87 -4.61 -19.02
CA THR A 39 -16.44 -3.68 -17.98
C THR A 39 -17.57 -2.71 -17.67
N GLU A 40 -17.41 -1.86 -16.66
CA GLU A 40 -18.35 -0.76 -16.41
C GLU A 40 -18.47 0.22 -17.60
N TYR A 41 -17.51 0.22 -18.51
CA TYR A 41 -17.46 1.06 -19.71
C TYR A 41 -17.89 0.33 -21.00
N GLY A 42 -18.39 -0.89 -20.87
CA GLY A 42 -18.84 -1.69 -22.01
C GLY A 42 -18.06 -2.98 -22.22
N ARG A 43 -18.07 -3.47 -23.46
CA ARG A 43 -17.42 -4.74 -23.82
C ARG A 43 -15.89 -4.63 -23.70
N ASP A 44 -15.24 -5.70 -23.25
CA ASP A 44 -13.78 -5.77 -23.17
C ASP A 44 -13.18 -5.66 -24.57
N ASN A 45 -12.46 -4.56 -24.83
CA ASN A 45 -11.83 -4.28 -26.13
C ASN A 45 -10.46 -4.94 -26.30
N GLY A 46 -9.97 -5.65 -25.27
CA GLY A 46 -8.67 -6.32 -25.29
C GLY A 46 -7.46 -5.40 -25.14
N ILE A 47 -7.65 -4.10 -24.96
CA ILE A 47 -6.53 -3.16 -24.72
C ILE A 47 -6.03 -3.33 -23.28
N ARG A 48 -4.71 -3.46 -23.15
CA ARG A 48 -4.03 -3.65 -21.85
C ARG A 48 -2.83 -2.72 -21.71
N LEU A 49 -2.57 -2.29 -20.49
CA LEU A 49 -1.35 -1.59 -20.14
C LEU A 49 -0.19 -2.61 -20.11
N SER A 50 0.83 -2.41 -20.96
CA SER A 50 1.96 -3.33 -21.07
C SER A 50 3.27 -2.76 -20.58
N ALA A 51 3.45 -1.45 -20.54
CA ALA A 51 4.63 -0.82 -19.98
C ALA A 51 4.36 0.63 -19.55
N VAL A 52 5.15 1.10 -18.59
CA VAL A 52 5.18 2.51 -18.17
C VAL A 52 6.62 3.01 -18.29
N TRP A 53 6.81 4.07 -19.07
CA TRP A 53 8.09 4.73 -19.27
C TRP A 53 8.10 6.12 -18.63
N LEU A 54 9.22 6.49 -18.01
CA LEU A 54 9.49 7.87 -17.68
C LEU A 54 10.16 8.54 -18.91
N THR A 55 9.49 9.51 -19.52
CA THR A 55 9.92 10.16 -20.75
C THR A 55 10.43 11.57 -20.55
N HIS A 56 10.10 12.20 -19.44
CA HIS A 56 10.59 13.52 -19.07
C HIS A 56 10.67 13.65 -17.56
N ASP A 57 11.84 14.12 -17.08
CA ASP A 57 12.07 14.47 -15.68
C ASP A 57 12.82 15.79 -15.64
N PRO A 58 12.19 16.90 -15.18
CA PRO A 58 12.85 18.20 -15.14
C PRO A 58 14.02 18.29 -14.15
N GLU A 59 14.13 17.39 -13.18
CA GLU A 59 15.27 17.28 -12.26
C GLU A 59 16.45 16.51 -12.87
N TYR A 60 16.18 15.62 -13.83
CA TYR A 60 17.16 14.76 -14.49
C TYR A 60 16.93 14.71 -16.01
N PRO A 61 16.95 15.86 -16.71
CA PRO A 61 16.56 15.91 -18.12
C PRO A 61 17.47 15.10 -19.04
N GLU A 62 18.75 14.96 -18.67
CA GLU A 62 19.76 14.22 -19.45
C GLU A 62 19.98 12.78 -18.96
N ASN A 63 19.22 12.33 -17.95
CA ASN A 63 19.45 11.04 -17.31
C ASN A 63 18.14 10.27 -17.12
N LEU A 64 17.39 10.07 -18.20
CA LEU A 64 16.18 9.28 -18.21
C LEU A 64 16.51 7.78 -18.17
N PRO A 65 15.64 6.94 -17.57
CA PRO A 65 15.80 5.49 -17.61
C PRO A 65 15.79 4.97 -19.06
N ALA A 66 16.71 4.07 -19.37
CA ALA A 66 16.78 3.42 -20.68
C ALA A 66 15.80 2.24 -20.85
N ALA A 67 15.10 1.87 -19.77
CA ALA A 67 14.13 0.79 -19.71
C ALA A 67 12.83 1.27 -19.07
N PRO A 68 11.70 0.60 -19.31
CA PRO A 68 10.45 0.95 -18.64
C PRO A 68 10.57 0.78 -17.12
N LEU A 69 9.84 1.60 -16.35
CA LEU A 69 9.76 1.51 -14.89
C LEU A 69 9.08 0.22 -14.44
N VAL A 70 8.13 -0.26 -15.25
CA VAL A 70 7.40 -1.50 -15.03
C VAL A 70 6.92 -2.03 -16.37
N ARG A 71 6.85 -3.35 -16.50
CA ARG A 71 6.31 -4.02 -17.68
C ARG A 71 5.39 -5.15 -17.25
N TYR A 72 4.29 -5.32 -17.97
CA TYR A 72 3.26 -6.31 -17.71
C TYR A 72 3.14 -7.27 -18.89
N GLY A 73 3.08 -8.57 -18.59
CA GLY A 73 2.75 -9.61 -19.56
C GLY A 73 1.34 -10.14 -19.31
N TRP A 74 0.63 -10.48 -20.38
CA TRP A 74 -0.77 -10.87 -20.36
C TRP A 74 -0.96 -12.26 -20.97
N THR A 75 -1.91 -13.02 -20.44
CA THR A 75 -2.32 -14.28 -21.03
C THR A 75 -3.04 -14.04 -22.37
N PRO A 76 -3.17 -15.07 -23.23
CA PRO A 76 -4.00 -14.95 -24.44
C PRO A 76 -5.44 -14.51 -24.18
N ARG A 77 -5.95 -14.74 -22.99
CA ARG A 77 -7.30 -14.35 -22.57
C ARG A 77 -7.36 -12.96 -21.91
N GLY A 78 -6.26 -12.21 -21.92
CA GLY A 78 -6.19 -10.85 -21.40
C GLY A 78 -6.14 -10.76 -19.88
N GLU A 79 -5.65 -11.79 -19.22
CA GLU A 79 -5.42 -11.85 -17.78
C GLU A 79 -3.96 -11.51 -17.47
N LEU A 80 -3.69 -10.79 -16.38
CA LEU A 80 -2.32 -10.42 -16.01
C LEU A 80 -1.52 -11.68 -15.65
N ALA A 81 -0.45 -11.98 -16.41
CA ALA A 81 0.36 -13.17 -16.21
C ALA A 81 1.64 -12.91 -15.44
N VAL A 82 2.36 -11.84 -15.76
CA VAL A 82 3.67 -11.53 -15.18
C VAL A 82 3.85 -10.02 -14.99
N VAL A 83 4.68 -9.68 -14.01
CA VAL A 83 5.12 -8.30 -13.78
C VAL A 83 6.64 -8.30 -13.74
N TYR A 84 7.24 -7.36 -14.47
CA TYR A 84 8.68 -7.12 -14.50
C TYR A 84 8.97 -5.75 -13.87
N ASP A 85 10.00 -5.68 -13.03
CA ASP A 85 10.45 -4.42 -12.43
C ASP A 85 11.32 -3.61 -13.42
N ARG A 86 11.80 -2.46 -12.97
CA ARG A 86 12.65 -1.57 -13.79
C ARG A 86 14.00 -2.18 -14.18
N SER A 87 14.46 -3.22 -13.50
CA SER A 87 15.66 -3.98 -13.86
C SER A 87 15.42 -4.99 -14.98
N GLY A 88 14.16 -5.17 -15.40
CA GLY A 88 13.75 -6.17 -16.38
C GLY A 88 13.58 -7.57 -15.82
N LYS A 89 13.69 -7.74 -14.49
CA LYS A 89 13.49 -9.02 -13.84
C LYS A 89 12.02 -9.25 -13.51
N GLN A 90 11.57 -10.49 -13.69
CA GLN A 90 10.24 -10.91 -13.27
C GLN A 90 10.15 -10.91 -11.75
N VAL A 91 9.14 -10.23 -11.21
CA VAL A 91 8.92 -10.11 -9.76
C VAL A 91 7.64 -10.78 -9.30
N ARG A 92 6.66 -10.95 -10.18
CA ARG A 92 5.41 -11.64 -9.88
C ARG A 92 4.91 -12.44 -11.07
N SER A 93 4.22 -13.54 -10.79
CA SER A 93 3.50 -14.33 -11.79
C SER A 93 2.14 -14.78 -11.27
N PHE A 94 1.20 -14.97 -12.20
CA PHE A 94 -0.17 -15.36 -11.91
C PHE A 94 -0.60 -16.46 -12.89
N THR A 95 -1.36 -17.41 -12.39
CA THR A 95 -1.93 -18.51 -13.19
C THR A 95 -3.44 -18.53 -13.01
N TYR A 96 -4.16 -18.80 -14.09
CA TYR A 96 -5.62 -18.73 -14.13
C TYR A 96 -6.23 -20.07 -14.52
N ASP A 97 -7.50 -20.26 -14.14
CA ASP A 97 -8.27 -21.43 -14.48
C ASP A 97 -8.49 -21.51 -16.01
N ASP A 98 -8.35 -22.70 -16.57
CA ASP A 98 -8.51 -22.93 -18.01
C ASP A 98 -9.95 -22.73 -18.48
N LYS A 99 -10.92 -23.05 -17.61
CA LYS A 99 -12.35 -22.99 -17.95
C LYS A 99 -12.98 -21.65 -17.60
N TYR A 100 -12.63 -21.09 -16.46
CA TYR A 100 -13.25 -19.88 -15.94
C TYR A 100 -12.27 -18.70 -16.03
N ARG A 101 -12.46 -17.85 -17.06
CA ARG A 101 -11.66 -16.65 -17.27
C ARG A 101 -11.67 -15.74 -16.04
N GLY A 102 -10.50 -15.22 -15.70
CA GLY A 102 -10.33 -14.29 -14.57
C GLY A 102 -10.25 -14.97 -13.20
N ARG A 103 -10.44 -16.27 -13.13
CA ARG A 103 -10.30 -17.03 -11.89
C ARG A 103 -8.84 -17.40 -11.67
N MET A 104 -8.17 -16.69 -10.77
CA MET A 104 -6.77 -16.93 -10.43
C MET A 104 -6.64 -18.19 -9.58
N VAL A 105 -5.84 -19.15 -10.04
CA VAL A 105 -5.59 -20.42 -9.32
C VAL A 105 -4.23 -20.47 -8.65
N ALA A 106 -3.31 -19.58 -9.00
CA ALA A 106 -2.01 -19.49 -8.36
C ALA A 106 -1.37 -18.12 -8.55
N HIS A 107 -0.55 -17.73 -7.61
CA HIS A 107 0.36 -16.60 -7.78
C HIS A 107 1.68 -16.84 -7.05
N ARG A 108 2.71 -16.14 -7.50
CA ARG A 108 4.05 -16.25 -6.93
C ARG A 108 4.74 -14.90 -6.93
N HIS A 109 5.41 -14.58 -5.83
CA HIS A 109 6.52 -13.63 -5.81
C HIS A 109 7.80 -14.38 -6.17
N THR A 110 8.59 -13.84 -7.08
CA THR A 110 9.84 -14.49 -7.51
C THR A 110 10.73 -14.82 -6.30
N GLY A 111 11.23 -16.05 -6.25
CA GLY A 111 12.03 -16.57 -5.15
C GLY A 111 11.22 -17.11 -3.96
N ARG A 112 9.90 -17.03 -4.02
CA ARG A 112 9.03 -17.63 -3.01
C ARG A 112 8.21 -18.78 -3.58
N PRO A 113 7.74 -19.71 -2.72
CA PRO A 113 6.83 -20.76 -3.15
C PRO A 113 5.53 -20.20 -3.72
N GLU A 114 4.96 -20.94 -4.64
CA GLU A 114 3.69 -20.61 -5.25
C GLU A 114 2.54 -20.82 -4.28
N ILE A 115 1.63 -19.82 -4.18
CA ILE A 115 0.37 -19.91 -3.44
C ILE A 115 -0.71 -20.32 -4.41
N ARG A 116 -1.49 -21.37 -4.06
CA ARG A 116 -2.53 -21.93 -4.92
C ARG A 116 -3.90 -21.79 -4.28
N TYR A 117 -4.91 -21.69 -5.14
CA TYR A 117 -6.31 -21.57 -4.73
C TYR A 117 -7.18 -22.64 -5.40
N ARG A 118 -8.14 -23.16 -4.65
CA ARG A 118 -9.22 -23.98 -5.16
C ARG A 118 -10.55 -23.27 -4.94
N TYR A 119 -11.50 -23.56 -5.82
CA TYR A 119 -12.81 -22.91 -5.85
C TYR A 119 -13.93 -23.93 -5.85
N ASP A 120 -15.09 -23.54 -5.31
CA ASP A 120 -16.32 -24.31 -5.44
C ASP A 120 -17.06 -23.98 -6.76
N SER A 121 -18.23 -24.61 -6.95
CA SER A 121 -19.04 -24.38 -8.15
C SER A 121 -19.60 -22.95 -8.27
N ASP A 122 -19.66 -22.22 -7.16
CA ASP A 122 -20.13 -20.83 -7.12
C ASP A 122 -19.00 -19.82 -7.33
N GLY A 123 -17.77 -20.29 -7.52
CA GLY A 123 -16.59 -19.45 -7.72
C GLY A 123 -15.99 -18.85 -6.45
N ARG A 124 -16.31 -19.43 -5.30
CA ARG A 124 -15.74 -19.00 -4.01
C ARG A 124 -14.51 -19.85 -3.70
N VAL A 125 -13.48 -19.23 -3.08
CA VAL A 125 -12.27 -19.93 -2.66
C VAL A 125 -12.59 -20.93 -1.54
N THR A 126 -12.28 -22.20 -1.73
CA THR A 126 -12.44 -23.26 -0.73
C THR A 126 -11.12 -23.63 -0.05
N GLU A 127 -9.99 -23.44 -0.73
CA GLU A 127 -8.66 -23.68 -0.18
C GLU A 127 -7.67 -22.64 -0.67
N GLN A 128 -6.79 -22.24 0.24
CA GLN A 128 -5.59 -21.48 -0.05
C GLN A 128 -4.39 -22.29 0.44
N LEU A 129 -3.55 -22.77 -0.47
CA LEU A 129 -2.38 -23.58 -0.17
C LEU A 129 -1.13 -22.71 -0.22
N ASN A 130 -0.47 -22.54 0.92
CA ASN A 130 0.76 -21.80 1.08
C ASN A 130 1.87 -22.68 1.66
N PRO A 131 2.82 -23.15 0.84
CA PRO A 131 3.90 -24.03 1.33
C PRO A 131 4.86 -23.32 2.30
N ALA A 132 4.94 -21.99 2.27
CA ALA A 132 5.85 -21.20 3.12
C ALA A 132 5.20 -20.67 4.39
N GLY A 133 3.91 -20.93 4.63
CA GLY A 133 3.18 -20.41 5.77
C GLY A 133 1.91 -21.20 6.05
N LEU A 134 0.92 -20.53 6.62
CA LEU A 134 -0.36 -21.16 6.90
C LEU A 134 -1.19 -21.34 5.62
N SER A 135 -1.74 -22.53 5.46
CA SER A 135 -2.79 -22.84 4.47
C SER A 135 -4.16 -22.78 5.15
N TYR A 136 -5.19 -22.50 4.37
CA TYR A 136 -6.54 -22.29 4.88
C TYR A 136 -7.57 -23.09 4.06
N THR A 137 -8.59 -23.57 4.75
CA THR A 137 -9.80 -24.11 4.13
C THR A 137 -11.00 -23.28 4.56
N TYR A 138 -11.97 -23.11 3.64
CA TYR A 138 -13.15 -22.29 3.83
C TYR A 138 -14.39 -23.13 3.57
N GLN A 139 -15.31 -23.15 4.53
CA GLN A 139 -16.62 -23.76 4.39
C GLN A 139 -17.69 -22.67 4.44
N TYR A 140 -18.49 -22.61 3.39
CA TYR A 140 -19.53 -21.60 3.23
C TYR A 140 -20.89 -22.18 3.52
N GLU A 141 -21.60 -21.58 4.45
CA GLU A 141 -23.01 -21.83 4.73
C GLU A 141 -23.78 -20.53 4.47
N LYS A 142 -25.11 -20.56 4.55
CA LYS A 142 -25.93 -19.39 4.23
C LYS A 142 -25.51 -18.11 4.98
N ASP A 143 -25.31 -18.23 6.29
CA ASP A 143 -25.04 -17.10 7.18
C ASP A 143 -23.69 -17.26 7.93
N ARG A 144 -22.84 -18.19 7.48
CA ARG A 144 -21.66 -18.56 8.24
C ARG A 144 -20.53 -19.00 7.31
N ILE A 145 -19.31 -18.61 7.64
CA ILE A 145 -18.08 -19.08 6.98
C ILE A 145 -17.17 -19.66 8.05
N THR A 146 -16.80 -20.92 7.91
CA THR A 146 -15.82 -21.55 8.79
C THR A 146 -14.47 -21.58 8.12
N ILE A 147 -13.45 -21.02 8.78
CA ILE A 147 -12.08 -20.94 8.30
C ILE A 147 -11.22 -21.83 9.20
N THR A 148 -10.55 -22.82 8.59
CA THR A 148 -9.62 -23.71 9.31
C THR A 148 -8.25 -23.56 8.73
N ASP A 149 -7.24 -23.30 9.55
CA ASP A 149 -5.85 -23.21 9.10
C ASP A 149 -5.15 -24.58 9.15
N SER A 150 -3.93 -24.66 8.65
CA SER A 150 -3.13 -25.89 8.59
C SER A 150 -2.65 -26.39 9.95
N LEU A 151 -2.87 -25.64 11.03
CA LEU A 151 -2.64 -26.05 12.42
C LEU A 151 -3.95 -26.45 13.12
N ASP A 152 -4.99 -26.71 12.36
CA ASP A 152 -6.35 -27.07 12.84
C ASP A 152 -7.01 -26.01 13.73
N ARG A 153 -6.56 -24.77 13.69
CA ARG A 153 -7.22 -23.67 14.37
C ARG A 153 -8.41 -23.23 13.53
N ARG A 154 -9.55 -23.06 14.18
CA ARG A 154 -10.83 -22.77 13.53
C ARG A 154 -11.37 -21.43 13.95
N GLU A 155 -11.76 -20.63 12.98
CA GLU A 155 -12.52 -19.39 13.19
C GLU A 155 -13.86 -19.50 12.47
N VAL A 156 -14.90 -18.91 13.04
CA VAL A 156 -16.24 -18.88 12.44
C VAL A 156 -16.68 -17.43 12.28
N LEU A 157 -17.00 -17.04 11.06
CA LEU A 157 -17.55 -15.74 10.73
C LEU A 157 -19.06 -15.87 10.51
N HIS A 158 -19.85 -15.17 11.32
CA HIS A 158 -21.30 -15.08 11.14
C HIS A 158 -21.61 -13.81 10.34
N THR A 159 -22.41 -13.95 9.28
CA THR A 159 -22.71 -12.87 8.35
C THR A 159 -24.20 -12.54 8.35
N GLN A 160 -24.52 -11.27 8.10
CA GLN A 160 -25.87 -10.76 7.82
C GLN A 160 -25.87 -9.94 6.55
N GLY A 161 -27.04 -9.86 5.90
CA GLY A 161 -27.23 -9.18 4.64
C GLY A 161 -27.39 -10.15 3.48
N GLU A 162 -27.62 -9.61 2.30
CA GLU A 162 -27.83 -10.40 1.08
C GLU A 162 -26.73 -10.11 0.05
N ALA A 163 -26.36 -11.17 -0.68
CA ALA A 163 -25.41 -11.11 -1.80
C ALA A 163 -24.11 -10.33 -1.46
N GLY A 164 -23.75 -9.36 -2.27
CA GLY A 164 -22.55 -8.54 -2.09
C GLY A 164 -22.58 -7.55 -0.91
N LEU A 165 -23.68 -7.48 -0.18
CA LEU A 165 -23.85 -6.59 0.98
C LEU A 165 -23.73 -7.33 2.33
N LYS A 166 -23.32 -8.59 2.33
CA LYS A 166 -23.07 -9.34 3.56
C LYS A 166 -21.97 -8.72 4.39
N ARG A 167 -22.21 -8.63 5.71
CA ARG A 167 -21.24 -8.12 6.69
C ARG A 167 -21.05 -9.12 7.81
N VAL A 168 -19.82 -9.20 8.33
CA VAL A 168 -19.51 -10.04 9.48
C VAL A 168 -20.02 -9.35 10.75
N VAL A 169 -20.99 -9.97 11.42
CA VAL A 169 -21.59 -9.43 12.65
C VAL A 169 -21.10 -10.12 13.91
N LYS A 170 -20.51 -11.31 13.78
CA LYS A 170 -19.95 -12.08 14.89
C LYS A 170 -18.77 -12.90 14.40
N LYS A 171 -17.70 -12.93 15.17
CA LYS A 171 -16.54 -13.79 14.93
C LYS A 171 -16.27 -14.64 16.16
N GLU A 172 -16.24 -15.95 15.97
CA GLU A 172 -15.75 -16.91 16.93
C GLU A 172 -14.28 -17.18 16.61
N HIS A 173 -13.39 -16.79 17.53
CA HIS A 173 -11.94 -16.96 17.37
C HIS A 173 -11.51 -18.39 17.73
N ALA A 174 -10.31 -18.77 17.27
CA ALA A 174 -9.76 -20.10 17.50
C ALA A 174 -9.56 -20.44 19.00
N ASP A 175 -9.39 -19.45 19.85
CA ASP A 175 -9.27 -19.60 21.30
C ASP A 175 -10.63 -19.72 22.03
N GLY A 176 -11.74 -19.69 21.30
CA GLY A 176 -13.10 -19.74 21.82
C GLY A 176 -13.68 -18.39 22.20
N SER A 177 -12.89 -17.29 22.11
CA SER A 177 -13.41 -15.95 22.35
C SER A 177 -14.33 -15.50 21.22
N VAL A 178 -15.23 -14.57 21.51
CA VAL A 178 -16.22 -14.07 20.55
C VAL A 178 -16.19 -12.55 20.52
N THR A 179 -16.15 -12.00 19.31
CA THR A 179 -16.34 -10.57 19.07
C THR A 179 -17.56 -10.33 18.20
N GLN A 180 -18.21 -9.17 18.37
CA GLN A 180 -19.44 -8.85 17.63
C GLN A 180 -19.37 -7.44 17.06
N SER A 181 -20.07 -7.22 15.96
CA SER A 181 -20.23 -5.92 15.33
C SER A 181 -21.69 -5.69 14.92
N GLN A 182 -22.16 -4.46 15.10
CA GLN A 182 -23.50 -4.05 14.67
C GLN A 182 -23.38 -2.93 13.66
N PHE A 183 -24.21 -3.01 12.61
CA PHE A 183 -24.23 -2.06 11.52
C PHE A 183 -25.62 -1.46 11.34
N ASP A 184 -25.70 -0.23 10.84
CA ASP A 184 -26.98 0.37 10.46
C ASP A 184 -27.46 -0.15 9.09
N ALA A 185 -28.62 0.33 8.65
CA ALA A 185 -29.25 -0.11 7.40
C ALA A 185 -28.40 0.21 6.14
N VAL A 186 -27.53 1.20 6.19
CA VAL A 186 -26.61 1.54 5.09
C VAL A 186 -25.22 0.94 5.26
N GLY A 187 -25.03 0.10 6.28
CA GLY A 187 -23.80 -0.67 6.50
C GLY A 187 -22.70 0.06 7.24
N ARG A 188 -23.01 1.12 7.97
CA ARG A 188 -22.05 1.83 8.84
C ARG A 188 -21.96 1.15 10.18
N LEU A 189 -20.75 1.03 10.71
CA LEU A 189 -20.52 0.44 12.04
C LEU A 189 -21.16 1.29 13.13
N ARG A 190 -21.98 0.66 13.99
CA ARG A 190 -22.67 1.30 15.11
C ARG A 190 -22.18 0.82 16.46
N ALA A 191 -21.70 -0.40 16.57
CA ALA A 191 -21.15 -0.93 17.81
C ALA A 191 -20.18 -2.08 17.55
N GLN A 192 -19.21 -2.22 18.44
CA GLN A 192 -18.31 -3.37 18.51
C GLN A 192 -18.26 -3.89 19.93
N THR A 193 -18.39 -5.20 20.09
CA THR A 193 -18.24 -5.89 21.37
C THR A 193 -16.98 -6.73 21.33
N ASP A 194 -16.06 -6.50 22.28
CA ASP A 194 -14.82 -7.25 22.37
C ASP A 194 -15.02 -8.64 23.02
N ALA A 195 -13.93 -9.41 23.11
CA ALA A 195 -13.95 -10.75 23.68
C ALA A 195 -14.34 -10.81 25.15
N ALA A 196 -14.21 -9.72 25.89
CA ALA A 196 -14.64 -9.59 27.28
C ALA A 196 -16.10 -9.15 27.45
N GLY A 197 -16.85 -9.01 26.33
CA GLY A 197 -18.24 -8.56 26.34
C GLY A 197 -18.40 -7.05 26.47
N ARG A 198 -17.33 -6.27 26.35
CA ARG A 198 -17.39 -4.81 26.47
C ARG A 198 -17.74 -4.20 25.12
N THR A 199 -18.73 -3.31 25.11
CA THR A 199 -19.26 -2.71 23.89
C THR A 199 -18.85 -1.25 23.76
N THR A 200 -18.26 -0.91 22.61
CA THR A 200 -18.00 0.47 22.18
C THR A 200 -19.05 0.85 21.13
N GLU A 201 -19.68 2.00 21.30
CA GLU A 201 -20.72 2.50 20.39
C GLU A 201 -20.19 3.65 19.53
N TYR A 202 -20.62 3.69 18.27
CA TYR A 202 -20.23 4.68 17.28
C TYR A 202 -21.48 5.38 16.73
N SER A 203 -21.44 6.71 16.66
CA SER A 203 -22.51 7.51 16.07
C SER A 203 -21.97 8.19 14.82
N PRO A 204 -22.27 7.67 13.62
CA PRO A 204 -21.92 8.35 12.38
C PRO A 204 -22.94 9.46 12.07
N ASP A 205 -22.47 10.55 11.43
CA ASP A 205 -23.34 11.53 10.81
C ASP A 205 -24.17 10.88 9.71
N VAL A 206 -25.45 11.18 9.67
CA VAL A 206 -26.40 10.54 8.73
C VAL A 206 -26.12 10.88 7.26
N VAL A 207 -25.51 12.01 6.99
CA VAL A 207 -25.21 12.48 5.62
C VAL A 207 -23.81 12.07 5.20
N THR A 208 -22.80 12.40 6.00
CA THR A 208 -21.39 12.23 5.63
C THR A 208 -20.83 10.85 5.99
N GLY A 209 -21.43 10.18 6.97
CA GLY A 209 -20.90 8.94 7.53
C GLY A 209 -19.70 9.11 8.47
N LEU A 210 -19.25 10.33 8.69
CA LEU A 210 -18.15 10.62 9.61
C LEU A 210 -18.60 10.40 11.06
N ILE A 211 -17.71 9.83 11.87
CA ILE A 211 -18.00 9.56 13.29
C ILE A 211 -18.11 10.88 14.07
N THR A 212 -19.25 11.12 14.69
CA THR A 212 -19.49 12.31 15.53
C THR A 212 -19.38 12.01 17.02
N ARG A 213 -19.51 10.73 17.41
CA ARG A 213 -19.44 10.32 18.82
C ARG A 213 -18.96 8.87 18.93
N ILE A 214 -18.10 8.63 19.92
CA ILE A 214 -17.70 7.29 20.35
C ILE A 214 -17.99 7.17 21.82
N THR A 215 -18.76 6.15 22.22
CA THR A 215 -19.06 5.87 23.62
C THR A 215 -18.34 4.59 24.04
N THR A 216 -17.49 4.69 25.05
CA THR A 216 -16.74 3.56 25.60
C THR A 216 -17.64 2.66 26.45
N PRO A 217 -17.22 1.40 26.78
CA PRO A 217 -18.03 0.47 27.56
C PRO A 217 -18.43 0.97 28.95
N ASP A 218 -17.63 1.85 29.53
CA ASP A 218 -17.92 2.49 30.83
C ASP A 218 -18.84 3.71 30.73
N GLY A 219 -19.38 4.00 29.54
CA GLY A 219 -20.34 5.07 29.30
C GLY A 219 -19.74 6.45 29.06
N ARG A 220 -18.41 6.58 29.06
CA ARG A 220 -17.74 7.84 28.72
C ARG A 220 -17.76 8.07 27.23
N ALA A 221 -17.85 9.32 26.79
CA ALA A 221 -17.99 9.63 25.40
C ALA A 221 -16.94 10.63 24.90
N SER A 222 -16.50 10.44 23.67
CA SER A 222 -15.75 11.40 22.86
C SER A 222 -16.65 11.97 21.78
N ALA A 223 -16.52 13.25 21.48
CA ALA A 223 -17.29 13.93 20.44
C ALA A 223 -16.34 14.53 19.39
N PHE A 224 -16.78 14.49 18.13
CA PHE A 224 -16.00 14.94 16.98
C PHE A 224 -16.82 15.91 16.14
N TYR A 225 -16.17 16.99 15.72
CA TYR A 225 -16.80 18.04 14.90
C TYR A 225 -15.97 18.27 13.66
N TYR A 226 -16.64 18.56 12.55
CA TYR A 226 -16.03 18.71 11.23
C TYR A 226 -16.49 20.01 10.57
N ASN A 227 -15.65 20.55 9.70
CA ASN A 227 -16.04 21.67 8.84
C ASN A 227 -16.82 21.15 7.62
N HIS A 228 -17.27 22.09 6.76
CA HIS A 228 -18.02 21.75 5.56
C HIS A 228 -17.19 21.02 4.48
N HIS A 229 -15.86 20.92 4.65
CA HIS A 229 -14.97 20.09 3.83
C HIS A 229 -14.69 18.71 4.46
N ASN A 230 -15.45 18.33 5.49
CA ASN A 230 -15.31 17.05 6.20
C ASN A 230 -13.95 16.88 6.93
N GLN A 231 -13.31 17.98 7.29
CA GLN A 231 -12.07 17.97 8.06
C GLN A 231 -12.37 18.15 9.55
N LEU A 232 -11.66 17.39 10.40
CA LEU A 232 -11.83 17.46 11.85
C LEU A 232 -11.39 18.84 12.37
N THR A 233 -12.30 19.55 13.03
CA THR A 233 -12.02 20.86 13.67
C THR A 233 -11.91 20.76 15.18
N SER A 234 -12.59 19.79 15.79
CA SER A 234 -12.58 19.59 17.23
C SER A 234 -12.79 18.13 17.59
N ALA A 235 -12.09 17.67 18.61
CA ALA A 235 -12.32 16.38 19.26
C ALA A 235 -12.29 16.57 20.77
N THR A 236 -13.40 16.26 21.43
CA THR A 236 -13.50 16.32 22.89
C THR A 236 -13.44 14.91 23.45
N GLY A 237 -12.48 14.65 24.35
CA GLY A 237 -12.31 13.36 24.99
C GLY A 237 -13.29 13.14 26.16
N PRO A 238 -13.30 11.93 26.76
CA PRO A 238 -14.19 11.57 27.89
C PRO A 238 -13.96 12.41 29.16
N ASP A 239 -12.78 12.99 29.28
CA ASP A 239 -12.38 13.88 30.39
C ASP A 239 -12.81 15.35 30.16
N GLY A 240 -13.44 15.64 29.02
CA GLY A 240 -13.85 17.00 28.63
C GLY A 240 -12.73 17.84 28.03
N LEU A 241 -11.52 17.30 27.89
CA LEU A 241 -10.42 17.99 27.25
C LEU A 241 -10.59 17.98 25.74
N GLU A 242 -10.22 19.07 25.08
CA GLU A 242 -10.51 19.30 23.69
C GLU A 242 -9.24 19.49 22.85
N LEU A 243 -9.14 18.76 21.74
CA LEU A 243 -8.20 19.02 20.66
C LEU A 243 -8.89 19.90 19.61
N ARG A 244 -8.23 20.94 19.12
CA ARG A 244 -8.74 21.81 18.06
C ARG A 244 -7.79 21.86 16.87
N ARG A 245 -8.36 21.96 15.66
CA ARG A 245 -7.61 22.13 14.41
C ARG A 245 -8.18 23.27 13.58
N GLU A 246 -7.28 24.05 13.02
CA GLU A 246 -7.61 25.14 12.07
C GLU A 246 -6.93 24.87 10.73
N TYR A 247 -7.63 25.22 9.65
CA TYR A 247 -7.19 24.99 8.28
C TYR A 247 -7.19 26.30 7.50
N ASP A 248 -6.31 26.40 6.51
CA ASP A 248 -6.31 27.54 5.58
C ASP A 248 -7.37 27.38 4.50
N GLU A 249 -7.45 28.38 3.60
CA GLU A 249 -8.41 28.38 2.50
C GLU A 249 -8.21 27.22 1.50
N LEU A 250 -7.02 26.65 1.45
CA LEU A 250 -6.68 25.50 0.61
C LEU A 250 -6.90 24.15 1.33
N GLY A 251 -7.41 24.17 2.55
CA GLY A 251 -7.70 22.98 3.33
C GLY A 251 -6.48 22.37 4.05
N ARG A 252 -5.38 23.11 4.18
CA ARG A 252 -4.18 22.63 4.86
C ARG A 252 -4.20 22.98 6.34
N LEU A 253 -3.72 22.06 7.19
CA LEU A 253 -3.65 22.28 8.63
C LEU A 253 -2.64 23.39 8.96
N ILE A 254 -3.10 24.49 9.59
CA ILE A 254 -2.24 25.61 10.00
C ILE A 254 -2.01 25.68 11.50
N GLN A 255 -2.92 25.12 12.31
CA GLN A 255 -2.78 25.14 13.75
C GLN A 255 -3.49 23.93 14.37
N GLU A 256 -2.83 23.33 15.36
CA GLU A 256 -3.42 22.34 16.23
C GLU A 256 -3.21 22.78 17.68
N THR A 257 -4.30 22.79 18.44
CA THR A 257 -4.28 23.02 19.89
C THR A 257 -4.54 21.70 20.60
N ALA A 258 -3.55 21.21 21.30
CA ALA A 258 -3.64 19.97 22.07
C ALA A 258 -4.58 20.14 23.29
N PRO A 259 -5.08 19.04 23.89
CA PRO A 259 -5.97 19.10 25.06
C PRO A 259 -5.38 19.83 26.29
N ASP A 260 -4.07 19.84 26.42
CA ASP A 260 -3.35 20.57 27.48
C ASP A 260 -3.17 22.07 27.17
N GLY A 261 -3.61 22.53 26.01
CA GLY A 261 -3.50 23.91 25.56
C GLY A 261 -2.27 24.21 24.72
N ASP A 262 -1.37 23.27 24.54
CA ASP A 262 -0.18 23.42 23.72
C ASP A 262 -0.55 23.61 22.25
N ILE A 263 0.04 24.62 21.60
CA ILE A 263 -0.27 24.98 20.22
C ILE A 263 0.92 24.62 19.33
N THR A 264 0.64 23.88 18.26
CA THR A 264 1.56 23.63 17.15
C THR A 264 1.06 24.37 15.91
N ARG A 265 1.93 25.14 15.26
CA ARG A 265 1.63 25.89 14.04
C ARG A 265 2.38 25.32 12.86
N TYR A 266 1.74 25.35 11.69
CA TYR A 266 2.28 24.88 10.43
C TYR A 266 2.23 26.01 9.41
N ARG A 267 3.32 26.19 8.65
CA ARG A 267 3.44 27.19 7.58
C ARG A 267 3.71 26.52 6.26
N TYR A 268 3.22 27.15 5.20
CA TYR A 268 3.31 26.67 3.83
C TYR A 268 3.79 27.81 2.93
N ASP A 269 4.73 27.53 2.03
CA ASP A 269 5.26 28.51 1.09
C ASP A 269 4.89 28.23 -0.37
N ASN A 270 4.32 27.03 -0.64
CA ASN A 270 3.91 26.63 -1.97
C ASN A 270 2.39 26.35 -2.00
N PRO A 271 1.58 27.15 -2.75
CA PRO A 271 0.13 26.95 -2.80
C PRO A 271 -0.32 25.63 -3.44
N HIS A 272 0.60 24.92 -4.12
CA HIS A 272 0.34 23.65 -4.78
C HIS A 272 0.82 22.44 -3.97
N SER A 273 1.23 22.64 -2.72
CA SER A 273 1.76 21.58 -1.85
C SER A 273 1.06 21.56 -0.49
N ASP A 274 0.79 20.38 0.00
CA ASP A 274 0.29 20.13 1.36
C ASP A 274 1.42 19.93 2.39
N LEU A 275 2.68 20.07 1.94
CA LEU A 275 3.85 19.87 2.79
C LEU A 275 4.26 21.19 3.45
N PRO A 276 4.37 21.24 4.79
CA PRO A 276 4.71 22.45 5.50
C PRO A 276 6.19 22.81 5.29
N CYS A 277 6.49 24.11 5.13
CA CYS A 277 7.86 24.62 5.13
C CYS A 277 8.38 24.92 6.54
N ALA A 278 7.51 25.02 7.52
CA ALA A 278 7.89 25.24 8.92
C ALA A 278 6.84 24.70 9.88
N THR A 279 7.31 24.25 11.03
CA THR A 279 6.47 23.93 12.20
C THR A 279 7.00 24.70 13.40
N GLU A 280 6.10 25.14 14.26
CA GLU A 280 6.42 25.85 15.52
C GLU A 280 5.65 25.20 16.65
N ASP A 281 6.34 24.76 17.70
CA ASP A 281 5.71 24.14 18.86
C ASP A 281 5.29 25.16 19.94
N ALA A 282 4.71 24.68 21.02
CA ALA A 282 4.21 25.50 22.12
C ALA A 282 5.30 26.31 22.83
N THR A 283 6.55 25.89 22.76
CA THR A 283 7.69 26.62 23.35
C THR A 283 8.24 27.72 22.43
N GLY A 284 7.70 27.85 21.22
CA GLY A 284 8.22 28.74 20.19
C GLY A 284 9.39 28.16 19.41
N SER A 285 9.75 26.90 19.66
CA SER A 285 10.78 26.20 18.88
C SER A 285 10.31 25.97 17.46
N ARG A 286 11.13 26.42 16.52
CA ARG A 286 10.80 26.39 15.09
C ARG A 286 11.71 25.42 14.34
N LYS A 287 11.10 24.58 13.51
CA LYS A 287 11.77 23.70 12.57
C LYS A 287 11.37 24.08 11.15
N THR A 288 12.32 24.06 10.22
CA THR A 288 12.04 24.41 8.81
C THR A 288 12.43 23.27 7.89
N MET A 289 11.72 23.20 6.77
CA MET A 289 11.87 22.11 5.80
C MET A 289 11.83 22.71 4.39
N THR A 290 12.64 22.16 3.51
CA THR A 290 12.54 22.43 2.06
C THR A 290 12.24 21.13 1.33
N TRP A 291 11.42 21.21 0.28
CA TRP A 291 10.92 20.08 -0.46
C TRP A 291 11.21 20.21 -1.94
N SER A 292 11.49 19.09 -2.58
CA SER A 292 11.52 19.04 -4.04
C SER A 292 10.10 19.19 -4.60
N ARG A 293 10.00 19.44 -5.90
CA ARG A 293 8.70 19.47 -6.59
C ARG A 293 7.95 18.15 -6.53
N TYR A 294 8.62 17.06 -6.17
CA TYR A 294 8.04 15.71 -6.03
C TYR A 294 7.70 15.35 -4.58
N GLY A 295 7.82 16.30 -3.66
CA GLY A 295 7.52 16.07 -2.25
C GLY A 295 8.61 15.32 -1.48
N GLN A 296 9.84 15.32 -1.98
CA GLN A 296 10.99 14.76 -1.27
C GLN A 296 11.63 15.80 -0.37
N LEU A 297 11.96 15.43 0.87
CA LEU A 297 12.64 16.32 1.80
C LEU A 297 14.07 16.62 1.31
N LEU A 298 14.38 17.88 1.04
CA LEU A 298 15.70 18.34 0.62
C LEU A 298 16.55 18.82 1.77
N SER A 299 15.95 19.50 2.75
CA SER A 299 16.64 19.95 3.95
C SER A 299 15.68 20.02 5.14
N PHE A 300 16.25 19.85 6.30
CA PHE A 300 15.59 20.01 7.59
C PHE A 300 16.48 20.82 8.50
N THR A 301 15.96 21.91 9.06
CA THR A 301 16.63 22.72 10.05
C THR A 301 15.92 22.55 11.38
N ASP A 302 16.64 22.09 12.40
CA ASP A 302 16.08 21.92 13.75
C ASP A 302 15.96 23.24 14.48
N CYS A 303 15.41 23.20 15.71
CA CYS A 303 15.18 24.39 16.51
C CYS A 303 16.49 25.08 16.98
N SER A 304 17.64 24.42 16.90
CA SER A 304 18.96 24.97 17.20
C SER A 304 19.64 25.58 15.99
N GLY A 305 19.03 25.49 14.82
CA GLY A 305 19.58 25.98 13.55
C GLY A 305 20.49 25.01 12.83
N TYR A 306 20.63 23.77 13.30
CA TYR A 306 21.39 22.73 12.60
C TYR A 306 20.65 22.27 11.37
N VAL A 307 21.35 22.27 10.23
CA VAL A 307 20.80 21.90 8.92
C VAL A 307 21.25 20.49 8.54
N THR A 308 20.29 19.66 8.19
CA THR A 308 20.49 18.36 7.55
C THR A 308 20.00 18.46 6.11
N ARG A 309 20.84 18.02 5.15
CA ARG A 309 20.49 18.00 3.72
C ARG A 309 20.41 16.57 3.23
N TYR A 310 19.51 16.34 2.27
CA TYR A 310 19.22 15.03 1.72
C TYR A 310 19.36 15.07 0.20
N ASP A 311 20.15 14.15 -0.36
CA ASP A 311 20.24 13.93 -1.80
C ASP A 311 19.42 12.71 -2.19
N HIS A 312 18.82 12.76 -3.37
CA HIS A 312 18.00 11.68 -3.94
C HIS A 312 18.45 11.39 -5.37
N ASP A 313 18.29 10.14 -5.79
CA ASP A 313 18.48 9.77 -7.18
C ASP A 313 17.20 10.00 -8.01
N ARG A 314 17.29 9.71 -9.31
CA ARG A 314 16.16 9.88 -10.25
C ARG A 314 14.94 9.01 -9.92
N PHE A 315 15.10 7.97 -9.12
CA PHE A 315 14.02 7.09 -8.66
C PHE A 315 13.43 7.51 -7.30
N GLY A 316 13.92 8.59 -6.73
CA GLY A 316 13.48 9.10 -5.44
C GLY A 316 14.11 8.40 -4.24
N GLN A 317 15.14 7.60 -4.45
CA GLN A 317 15.87 6.93 -3.39
C GLN A 317 16.88 7.89 -2.77
N MET A 318 16.96 7.93 -1.43
CA MET A 318 17.89 8.81 -0.71
C MET A 318 19.31 8.27 -0.85
N THR A 319 20.19 9.06 -1.48
CA THR A 319 21.60 8.68 -1.76
C THR A 319 22.58 9.26 -0.77
N ALA A 320 22.24 10.35 -0.10
CA ALA A 320 23.10 10.95 0.92
C ALA A 320 22.30 11.73 1.96
N VAL A 321 22.84 11.74 3.17
CA VAL A 321 22.42 12.60 4.29
C VAL A 321 23.65 13.38 4.72
N HIS A 322 23.58 14.71 4.66
CA HIS A 322 24.66 15.62 5.06
C HIS A 322 24.23 16.38 6.32
N ARG A 323 24.96 16.16 7.40
CA ARG A 323 24.78 16.85 8.68
C ARG A 323 25.84 17.91 8.88
N GLU A 324 25.70 18.73 9.90
CA GLU A 324 26.68 19.70 10.31
C GLU A 324 28.03 19.04 10.62
N GLU A 325 29.10 19.85 10.60
CA GLU A 325 30.48 19.42 10.88
C GLU A 325 31.03 18.39 9.89
N GLY A 326 30.47 18.35 8.68
CA GLY A 326 30.95 17.45 7.62
C GLY A 326 30.58 15.97 7.85
N LEU A 327 29.67 15.69 8.76
CA LEU A 327 29.20 14.35 8.98
C LEU A 327 28.19 13.97 7.89
N SER A 328 28.59 13.05 7.02
CA SER A 328 27.78 12.60 5.91
C SER A 328 27.63 11.08 5.92
N GLN A 329 26.50 10.62 5.41
CA GLN A 329 26.24 9.22 5.18
C GLN A 329 25.78 9.03 3.74
N TYR A 330 26.35 8.05 3.05
CA TYR A 330 26.04 7.75 1.65
C TYR A 330 25.36 6.39 1.55
N ARG A 331 24.41 6.28 0.65
CA ARG A 331 23.66 5.05 0.39
C ARG A 331 23.73 4.70 -1.08
N ALA A 332 23.95 3.42 -1.35
CA ALA A 332 23.94 2.86 -2.71
C ALA A 332 22.85 1.81 -2.84
N TYR A 333 22.27 1.74 -4.03
CA TYR A 333 21.16 0.83 -4.34
C TYR A 333 21.49 0.02 -5.59
N ASP A 334 20.96 -1.20 -5.66
CA ASP A 334 21.05 -2.03 -6.85
C ASP A 334 19.99 -1.64 -7.90
N SER A 335 20.00 -2.32 -9.03
CA SER A 335 19.06 -2.07 -10.13
C SER A 335 17.59 -2.33 -9.75
N ARG A 336 17.33 -3.09 -8.69
CA ARG A 336 15.99 -3.36 -8.17
C ARG A 336 15.53 -2.37 -7.10
N GLY A 337 16.41 -1.43 -6.70
CA GLY A 337 16.14 -0.45 -5.67
C GLY A 337 16.40 -0.93 -4.25
N GLN A 338 17.12 -2.01 -4.07
CA GLN A 338 17.50 -2.53 -2.76
C GLN A 338 18.75 -1.84 -2.25
N LEU A 339 18.80 -1.48 -0.96
CA LEU A 339 19.95 -0.85 -0.33
C LEU A 339 21.10 -1.85 -0.21
N ILE A 340 22.20 -1.64 -0.91
CA ILE A 340 23.36 -2.54 -0.93
C ILE A 340 24.55 -2.04 -0.12
N ALA A 341 24.62 -0.76 0.19
CA ALA A 341 25.71 -0.20 0.98
C ALA A 341 25.31 1.08 1.69
N VAL A 342 25.86 1.25 2.89
CA VAL A 342 25.84 2.51 3.65
C VAL A 342 27.27 2.84 4.03
N LYS A 343 27.73 4.06 3.72
CA LYS A 343 29.08 4.49 3.94
C LYS A 343 29.09 5.82 4.72
N ASP A 344 29.93 5.93 5.73
CA ASP A 344 30.12 7.18 6.48
C ASP A 344 31.15 8.10 5.83
N THR A 345 31.36 9.28 6.40
CA THR A 345 32.32 10.27 5.94
C THR A 345 33.76 9.74 5.95
N GLN A 346 34.09 8.83 6.84
CA GLN A 346 35.42 8.24 7.00
C GLN A 346 35.68 7.04 6.09
N GLY A 347 34.66 6.65 5.32
CA GLY A 347 34.75 5.54 4.39
C GLY A 347 34.43 4.18 5.00
N HIS A 348 33.95 4.11 6.23
CA HIS A 348 33.46 2.88 6.82
C HIS A 348 32.18 2.46 6.10
N GLU A 349 32.18 1.26 5.53
CA GLU A 349 31.08 0.78 4.70
C GLU A 349 30.45 -0.48 5.29
N THR A 350 29.13 -0.44 5.44
CA THR A 350 28.31 -1.63 5.73
C THR A 350 27.63 -2.05 4.44
N ARG A 351 27.70 -3.32 4.08
CA ARG A 351 27.09 -3.89 2.86
C ARG A 351 25.95 -4.82 3.19
N TYR A 352 25.01 -4.91 2.27
CA TYR A 352 23.79 -5.72 2.40
C TYR A 352 23.65 -6.62 1.19
N GLU A 353 23.33 -7.89 1.42
CA GLU A 353 23.07 -8.86 0.37
C GLU A 353 21.66 -9.41 0.47
N TYR A 354 21.06 -9.69 -0.68
CA TYR A 354 19.67 -10.13 -0.80
C TYR A 354 19.57 -11.39 -1.65
N ASN A 355 18.59 -12.23 -1.34
CA ASN A 355 18.22 -13.34 -2.21
C ASN A 355 17.32 -12.85 -3.37
N ILE A 356 16.96 -13.78 -4.25
CA ILE A 356 16.10 -13.48 -5.41
C ILE A 356 14.69 -13.01 -5.00
N ALA A 357 14.22 -13.40 -3.80
CA ALA A 357 12.94 -12.96 -3.26
C ALA A 357 12.98 -11.55 -2.66
N GLY A 358 14.17 -10.95 -2.50
CA GLY A 358 14.35 -9.65 -1.88
C GLY A 358 14.54 -9.69 -0.36
N ASP A 359 14.72 -10.86 0.23
CA ASP A 359 15.02 -10.98 1.65
C ASP A 359 16.50 -10.66 1.90
N LEU A 360 16.78 -9.92 2.98
CA LEU A 360 18.14 -9.67 3.43
C LEU A 360 18.79 -10.99 3.91
N THR A 361 19.88 -11.37 3.26
CA THR A 361 20.58 -12.63 3.55
C THR A 361 21.88 -12.43 4.30
N ALA A 362 22.49 -11.26 4.22
CA ALA A 362 23.71 -10.95 4.94
C ALA A 362 23.89 -9.47 5.17
N VAL A 363 24.49 -9.13 6.29
CA VAL A 363 25.03 -7.80 6.61
C VAL A 363 26.53 -7.95 6.82
N ILE A 364 27.33 -7.20 6.06
CA ILE A 364 28.77 -7.21 6.13
C ILE A 364 29.23 -5.91 6.76
N ALA A 365 29.81 -5.97 7.95
CA ALA A 365 30.31 -4.80 8.68
C ALA A 365 31.58 -4.24 8.05
N PRO A 366 31.99 -2.99 8.40
CA PRO A 366 33.20 -2.35 7.85
C PRO A 366 34.48 -3.15 8.09
N ASP A 367 34.55 -3.96 9.13
CA ASP A 367 35.70 -4.84 9.44
C ASP A 367 35.70 -6.16 8.63
N GLY A 368 34.69 -6.36 7.78
CA GLY A 368 34.50 -7.57 6.98
C GLY A 368 33.77 -8.70 7.69
N SER A 369 33.38 -8.53 8.95
CA SER A 369 32.57 -9.52 9.66
C SER A 369 31.19 -9.65 9.01
N ARG A 370 30.70 -10.90 8.92
CA ARG A 370 29.47 -11.23 8.22
C ARG A 370 28.46 -11.85 9.18
N ASN A 371 27.27 -11.26 9.24
CA ASN A 371 26.10 -11.78 9.93
C ASN A 371 25.06 -12.19 8.89
N GLY A 372 24.62 -13.43 8.93
CA GLY A 372 23.64 -13.99 7.99
C GLY A 372 22.40 -14.50 8.70
#